data_c0609f6659f93f7fecbe690b8f3d7acd
#
_entry.id   c0609f6659f93f7fecbe690b8f3d7acd
#
_cell.length_a   1.000
_cell.length_b   1.000
_cell.length_c   1.000
_cell.angle_alpha   90.00
_cell.angle_beta   90.00
_cell.angle_gamma   90.00
#
_symmetry.space_group_name_H-M   'P 1'
#
loop_
_entity.id
_entity.type
_entity.pdbx_description
1 polymer ?
#
loop_
_entity_poly.entity_id
_entity_poly.type
_entity_poly.pdbx_seq_one_letter_code
_entity_poly.pdbx_strand_id
1 'polypeptide(L)'
;FYLYKDGGREAVEREVLASKICRCFDCHQVLYEQGMFENEPVSISKIMTSQQYSLVTYAAYDVYCTNHDWNTLDKILELDAPGYYMMNILDYLVGNTDRHWENWGLLVDNETNQPIRLHDLMDFNRAFQQYDTPEGANCLTVGKCHLSQKDAAVEAVRNIGLNQVRQVEHTVFSEHPAWKATFEERLRVLRNAM
;
A
#
# COMPACT_ATOMS: atom_id res chain seq x y z
N PHE A 1 -17.34 -9.21 -9.92
CA PHE A 1 -16.45 -10.36 -9.89
C PHE A 1 -15.54 -10.26 -8.66
N TYR A 2 -15.07 -11.42 -8.18
CA TYR A 2 -14.14 -11.55 -7.05
C TYR A 2 -12.87 -12.24 -7.50
N LEU A 3 -11.75 -11.82 -6.94
CA LEU A 3 -10.46 -12.45 -7.08
C LEU A 3 -10.19 -13.28 -5.84
N TYR A 4 -9.78 -14.53 -6.04
CA TYR A 4 -9.33 -15.46 -5.01
C TYR A 4 -7.83 -15.63 -5.18
N LYS A 5 -7.06 -15.21 -4.18
CA LYS A 5 -5.59 -15.23 -4.22
C LYS A 5 -5.09 -16.25 -3.23
N ASP A 6 -4.41 -17.26 -3.75
CA ASP A 6 -3.66 -18.25 -2.98
C ASP A 6 -2.23 -17.74 -2.77
N GLY A 7 -1.73 -17.87 -1.59
CA GLY A 7 -0.37 -17.47 -1.20
C GLY A 7 0.08 -18.21 0.05
N GLY A 8 -0.73 -19.21 0.46
CA GLY A 8 -0.58 -19.92 1.72
C GLY A 8 -1.11 -19.10 2.91
N ARG A 9 -1.40 -19.80 4.01
CA ARG A 9 -2.08 -19.25 5.20
C ARG A 9 -1.48 -17.93 5.69
N GLU A 10 -0.16 -17.88 5.86
CA GLU A 10 0.50 -16.70 6.40
C GLU A 10 0.38 -15.47 5.49
N ALA A 11 0.49 -15.63 4.16
CA ALA A 11 0.36 -14.53 3.22
C ALA A 11 -1.07 -13.99 3.22
N VAL A 12 -2.08 -14.87 3.28
CA VAL A 12 -3.50 -14.50 3.41
C VAL A 12 -3.75 -13.73 4.71
N GLU A 13 -3.26 -14.22 5.85
CA GLU A 13 -3.41 -13.56 7.15
C GLU A 13 -2.80 -12.16 7.15
N ARG A 14 -1.57 -12.01 6.61
CA ARG A 14 -0.88 -10.71 6.48
C ARG A 14 -1.64 -9.73 5.62
N GLU A 15 -2.12 -10.17 4.46
CA GLU A 15 -2.87 -9.32 3.52
C GLU A 15 -4.18 -8.82 4.12
N VAL A 16 -4.94 -9.73 4.75
CA VAL A 16 -6.20 -9.38 5.44
C VAL A 16 -5.96 -8.46 6.62
N LEU A 17 -4.91 -8.71 7.42
CA LEU A 17 -4.55 -7.87 8.56
C LEU A 17 -4.13 -6.46 8.10
N ALA A 18 -3.26 -6.36 7.10
CA ALA A 18 -2.86 -5.08 6.53
C ALA A 18 -4.07 -4.29 6.02
N SER A 19 -4.97 -4.94 5.27
CA SER A 19 -6.21 -4.31 4.80
C SER A 19 -7.08 -3.78 5.95
N LYS A 20 -7.21 -4.52 7.07
CA LYS A 20 -7.94 -4.05 8.25
C LYS A 20 -7.31 -2.81 8.87
N ILE A 21 -5.98 -2.72 8.89
CA ILE A 21 -5.26 -1.56 9.41
C ILE A 21 -5.44 -0.37 8.46
N CYS A 22 -5.24 -0.57 7.15
CA CYS A 22 -5.36 0.49 6.16
C CYS A 22 -6.75 1.15 6.17
N ARG A 23 -7.82 0.41 6.48
CA ARG A 23 -9.19 0.96 6.67
C ARG A 23 -9.29 2.02 7.77
N CYS A 24 -8.30 2.15 8.62
CA CYS A 24 -8.27 3.16 9.67
C CYS A 24 -7.68 4.50 9.21
N PHE A 25 -7.28 4.59 7.95
CA PHE A 25 -6.68 5.78 7.33
C PHE A 25 -7.49 6.21 6.10
N ASP A 26 -7.40 7.48 5.75
CA ASP A 26 -8.05 8.02 4.55
C ASP A 26 -7.23 7.64 3.31
N CYS A 27 -7.55 6.50 2.72
CA CYS A 27 -6.90 5.98 1.53
C CYS A 27 -7.85 5.16 0.67
N HIS A 28 -7.57 5.10 -0.62
CA HIS A 28 -8.16 4.14 -1.52
C HIS A 28 -7.42 2.81 -1.41
N GLN A 29 -8.13 1.71 -1.14
CA GLN A 29 -7.52 0.39 -1.02
C GLN A 29 -8.44 -0.72 -1.48
N VAL A 30 -7.84 -1.81 -1.93
CA VAL A 30 -8.52 -3.08 -2.13
C VAL A 30 -8.84 -3.70 -0.76
N LEU A 31 -10.09 -4.09 -0.57
CA LEU A 31 -10.54 -4.72 0.67
C LEU A 31 -10.37 -6.23 0.55
N TYR A 32 -9.60 -6.80 1.48
CA TYR A 32 -9.36 -8.23 1.53
C TYR A 32 -10.11 -8.87 2.69
N GLU A 33 -10.72 -10.03 2.41
CA GLU A 33 -11.38 -10.90 3.38
C GLU A 33 -10.76 -12.30 3.28
N GLN A 34 -10.69 -13.00 4.40
CA GLN A 34 -10.24 -14.37 4.42
C GLN A 34 -11.38 -15.30 4.02
N GLY A 35 -11.08 -16.28 3.18
CA GLY A 35 -11.98 -17.34 2.79
C GLY A 35 -11.28 -18.67 2.59
N MET A 36 -12.02 -19.64 2.07
CA MET A 36 -11.54 -20.98 1.72
C MET A 36 -11.88 -21.26 0.26
N PHE A 37 -10.93 -21.78 -0.49
CA PHE A 37 -11.13 -22.29 -1.83
C PHE A 37 -10.41 -23.64 -1.95
N GLU A 38 -11.11 -24.70 -2.37
CA GLU A 38 -10.58 -26.07 -2.46
C GLU A 38 -9.90 -26.57 -1.18
N ASN A 39 -10.43 -26.20 0.00
CA ASN A 39 -9.89 -26.47 1.34
C ASN A 39 -8.58 -25.72 1.70
N GLU A 40 -8.15 -24.77 0.87
CA GLU A 40 -7.00 -23.91 1.18
C GLU A 40 -7.45 -22.50 1.55
N PRO A 41 -6.77 -21.83 2.49
CA PRO A 41 -7.06 -20.45 2.84
C PRO A 41 -6.69 -19.51 1.68
N VAL A 42 -7.59 -18.59 1.37
CA VAL A 42 -7.40 -17.59 0.30
C VAL A 42 -7.77 -16.19 0.79
N SER A 43 -7.11 -15.18 0.26
CA SER A 43 -7.62 -13.80 0.36
C SER A 43 -8.60 -13.53 -0.78
N ILE A 44 -9.74 -12.95 -0.43
CA ILE A 44 -10.81 -12.64 -1.37
C ILE A 44 -10.94 -11.13 -1.47
N SER A 45 -10.91 -10.61 -2.69
CA SER A 45 -11.13 -9.20 -2.96
C SER A 45 -12.07 -9.00 -4.14
N LYS A 46 -12.75 -7.84 -4.17
CA LYS A 46 -13.49 -7.44 -5.36
C LYS A 46 -12.51 -6.97 -6.44
N ILE A 47 -12.75 -7.36 -7.68
CA ILE A 47 -11.99 -6.85 -8.83
C ILE A 47 -12.26 -5.34 -8.95
N MET A 48 -11.19 -4.55 -8.99
CA MET A 48 -11.26 -3.08 -9.03
C MET A 48 -11.27 -2.53 -10.45
N THR A 49 -10.79 -3.31 -11.42
CA THR A 49 -10.86 -2.96 -12.85
C THR A 49 -12.23 -3.28 -13.45
N SER A 50 -12.59 -2.61 -14.50
CA SER A 50 -13.88 -2.74 -15.19
C SER A 50 -13.75 -2.43 -16.69
N GLN A 51 -14.87 -2.37 -17.40
CA GLN A 51 -14.86 -1.83 -18.77
C GLN A 51 -14.50 -0.34 -18.81
N GLN A 52 -14.82 0.39 -17.73
CA GLN A 52 -14.55 1.83 -17.63
C GLN A 52 -13.15 2.14 -17.11
N TYR A 53 -12.57 1.31 -16.24
CA TYR A 53 -11.32 1.60 -15.56
C TYR A 53 -10.32 0.46 -15.66
N SER A 54 -9.06 0.81 -15.88
CA SER A 54 -7.92 -0.11 -15.90
C SER A 54 -6.85 0.31 -14.89
N LEU A 55 -6.03 -0.65 -14.49
CA LEU A 55 -4.77 -0.40 -13.80
C LEU A 55 -3.65 -0.30 -14.85
N VAL A 56 -2.92 0.81 -14.80
CA VAL A 56 -1.61 0.93 -15.47
C VAL A 56 -0.56 0.91 -14.38
N THR A 57 0.32 -0.10 -14.37
CA THR A 57 1.37 -0.24 -13.35
C THR A 57 2.35 0.92 -13.41
N TYR A 58 3.02 1.21 -12.28
CA TYR A 58 4.09 2.21 -12.28
C TYR A 58 5.16 1.88 -13.33
N ALA A 59 5.55 0.61 -13.47
CA ALA A 59 6.54 0.20 -14.47
C ALA A 59 6.13 0.58 -15.90
N ALA A 60 4.87 0.35 -16.26
CA ALA A 60 4.36 0.72 -17.57
C ALA A 60 4.27 2.24 -17.75
N TYR A 61 3.85 2.96 -16.70
CA TYR A 61 3.78 4.42 -16.74
C TYR A 61 5.17 5.08 -16.77
N ASP A 62 6.17 4.49 -16.12
CA ASP A 62 7.56 4.96 -16.17
C ASP A 62 8.15 4.89 -17.56
N VAL A 63 7.86 3.80 -18.30
CA VAL A 63 8.22 3.70 -19.73
C VAL A 63 7.54 4.79 -20.57
N TYR A 64 6.26 5.07 -20.30
CA TYR A 64 5.54 6.14 -21.00
C TYR A 64 6.15 7.51 -20.69
N CYS A 65 6.40 7.84 -19.43
CA CYS A 65 7.03 9.11 -19.03
C CYS A 65 8.44 9.26 -19.62
N THR A 66 9.25 8.20 -19.58
CA THR A 66 10.60 8.20 -20.14
C THR A 66 10.59 8.51 -21.65
N ASN A 67 9.64 7.96 -22.41
CA ASN A 67 9.50 8.23 -23.83
C ASN A 67 9.06 9.68 -24.15
N HIS A 68 8.62 10.43 -23.13
CA HIS A 68 8.24 11.84 -23.25
C HIS A 68 9.22 12.79 -22.54
N ASP A 69 10.37 12.28 -22.09
CA ASP A 69 11.36 13.05 -21.31
C ASP A 69 10.79 13.66 -20.02
N TRP A 70 9.82 12.99 -19.38
CA TRP A 70 9.20 13.41 -18.13
C TRP A 70 9.79 12.66 -16.93
N ASN A 71 9.84 13.35 -15.77
CA ASN A 71 10.09 12.68 -14.50
C ASN A 71 8.80 12.00 -14.03
N THR A 72 8.83 10.69 -13.88
CA THR A 72 7.65 9.88 -13.54
C THR A 72 7.10 10.24 -12.17
N LEU A 73 7.97 10.43 -11.18
CA LEU A 73 7.53 10.77 -9.81
C LEU A 73 6.87 12.16 -9.78
N ASP A 74 7.41 13.14 -10.49
CA ASP A 74 6.81 14.47 -10.58
C ASP A 74 5.40 14.38 -11.17
N LYS A 75 5.21 13.58 -12.23
CA LYS A 75 3.88 13.36 -12.84
C LYS A 75 2.90 12.67 -11.90
N ILE A 76 3.36 11.72 -11.09
CA ILE A 76 2.54 11.06 -10.07
C ILE A 76 2.15 12.06 -8.98
N LEU A 77 3.08 12.88 -8.50
CA LEU A 77 2.80 13.89 -7.47
C LEU A 77 1.89 15.01 -8.00
N GLU A 78 2.00 15.39 -9.27
CA GLU A 78 1.06 16.32 -9.90
C GLU A 78 -0.37 15.74 -9.96
N LEU A 79 -0.49 14.42 -10.18
CA LEU A 79 -1.77 13.74 -10.32
C LEU A 79 -2.42 13.46 -8.97
N ASP A 80 -1.70 12.83 -8.04
CA ASP A 80 -2.24 12.33 -6.78
C ASP A 80 -1.15 12.23 -5.69
N ALA A 81 -0.61 13.38 -5.27
CA ALA A 81 0.37 13.42 -4.17
C ALA A 81 -0.18 12.81 -2.87
N PRO A 82 -1.46 13.07 -2.45
CA PRO A 82 -1.99 12.44 -1.25
C PRO A 82 -2.00 10.92 -1.30
N GLY A 83 -2.40 10.33 -2.42
CA GLY A 83 -2.39 8.86 -2.62
C GLY A 83 -0.99 8.28 -2.54
N TYR A 84 0.00 8.93 -3.19
CA TYR A 84 1.40 8.51 -3.16
C TYR A 84 2.00 8.56 -1.74
N TYR A 85 1.79 9.66 -1.03
CA TYR A 85 2.29 9.80 0.33
C TYR A 85 1.60 8.84 1.30
N MET A 86 0.28 8.64 1.16
CA MET A 86 -0.45 7.69 1.99
C MET A 86 0.03 6.24 1.77
N MET A 87 0.36 5.85 0.53
CA MET A 87 0.96 4.55 0.23
C MET A 87 2.26 4.34 1.03
N ASN A 88 3.17 5.32 1.05
CA ASN A 88 4.42 5.23 1.80
C ASN A 88 4.19 5.17 3.33
N ILE A 89 3.21 5.91 3.86
CA ILE A 89 2.82 5.85 5.26
C ILE A 89 2.34 4.44 5.62
N LEU A 90 1.44 3.88 4.82
CA LEU A 90 0.83 2.58 5.10
C LEU A 90 1.82 1.43 4.91
N ASP A 91 2.64 1.44 3.86
CA ASP A 91 3.68 0.44 3.66
C ASP A 91 4.68 0.41 4.83
N TYR A 92 5.04 1.56 5.38
CA TYR A 92 5.86 1.63 6.60
C TYR A 92 5.11 1.08 7.82
N LEU A 93 3.85 1.50 8.04
CA LEU A 93 3.08 1.07 9.20
C LEU A 93 2.85 -0.44 9.25
N VAL A 94 2.57 -1.07 8.12
CA VAL A 94 2.37 -2.53 8.03
C VAL A 94 3.64 -3.31 7.67
N GLY A 95 4.75 -2.62 7.36
CA GLY A 95 6.01 -3.25 6.95
C GLY A 95 5.88 -4.04 5.67
N ASN A 96 5.21 -3.50 4.67
CA ASN A 96 5.11 -4.15 3.36
C ASN A 96 6.44 -4.06 2.62
N THR A 97 7.09 -5.20 2.40
CA THR A 97 8.42 -5.27 1.77
C THR A 97 8.38 -5.52 0.26
N ASP A 98 7.20 -5.52 -0.35
CA ASP A 98 7.00 -5.91 -1.75
C ASP A 98 6.29 -4.85 -2.61
N ARG A 99 6.40 -3.57 -2.27
CA ARG A 99 5.83 -2.48 -3.08
C ARG A 99 6.70 -2.20 -4.32
N HIS A 100 7.02 -3.24 -5.10
CA HIS A 100 7.74 -3.09 -6.35
C HIS A 100 6.83 -2.45 -7.44
N TRP A 101 7.43 -2.06 -8.56
CA TRP A 101 6.81 -1.23 -9.59
C TRP A 101 5.60 -1.84 -10.33
N GLU A 102 5.37 -3.15 -10.16
CA GLU A 102 4.18 -3.83 -10.66
C GLU A 102 3.03 -3.91 -9.62
N ASN A 103 3.31 -3.62 -8.32
CA ASN A 103 2.35 -3.74 -7.24
C ASN A 103 1.64 -2.41 -6.90
N TRP A 104 1.82 -1.39 -7.72
CA TRP A 104 1.10 -0.13 -7.64
C TRP A 104 1.09 0.56 -9.00
N GLY A 105 0.27 1.57 -9.16
CA GLY A 105 0.15 2.29 -10.41
C GLY A 105 -1.03 3.25 -10.42
N LEU A 106 -1.55 3.52 -11.58
CA LEU A 106 -2.57 4.51 -11.83
C LEU A 106 -3.89 3.86 -12.24
N LEU A 107 -4.98 4.40 -11.71
CA LEU A 107 -6.32 4.15 -12.23
C LEU A 107 -6.51 5.01 -13.46
N VAL A 108 -6.81 4.37 -14.59
CA VAL A 108 -6.96 5.03 -15.89
C VAL A 108 -8.37 4.84 -16.40
N ASP A 109 -8.97 5.90 -16.91
CA ASP A 109 -10.25 5.86 -17.60
C ASP A 109 -10.05 5.33 -19.02
N ASN A 110 -10.75 4.25 -19.37
CA ASN A 110 -10.58 3.54 -20.64
C ASN A 110 -11.19 4.28 -21.86
N GLU A 111 -12.11 5.22 -21.62
CA GLU A 111 -12.71 6.01 -22.70
C GLU A 111 -11.76 7.14 -23.12
N THR A 112 -11.17 7.82 -22.14
CA THR A 112 -10.29 8.97 -22.36
C THR A 112 -8.82 8.60 -22.42
N ASN A 113 -8.44 7.42 -21.95
CA ASN A 113 -7.05 6.99 -21.71
C ASN A 113 -6.28 7.94 -20.79
N GLN A 114 -6.97 8.64 -19.88
CA GLN A 114 -6.33 9.58 -18.94
C GLN A 114 -6.22 8.95 -17.56
N PRO A 115 -5.09 9.15 -16.86
CA PRO A 115 -4.96 8.76 -15.47
C PRO A 115 -5.86 9.66 -14.60
N ILE A 116 -6.54 9.05 -13.60
CA ILE A 116 -7.47 9.72 -12.70
C ILE A 116 -6.81 10.00 -11.35
N ARG A 117 -6.14 9.00 -10.79
CA ARG A 117 -5.47 8.99 -9.47
C ARG A 117 -4.58 7.76 -9.35
N LEU A 118 -3.91 7.58 -8.21
CA LEU A 118 -3.35 6.27 -7.90
C LEU A 118 -4.46 5.22 -7.84
N HIS A 119 -4.14 4.02 -8.31
CA HIS A 119 -4.99 2.85 -8.13
C HIS A 119 -5.13 2.51 -6.65
N ASP A 120 -6.20 1.83 -6.28
CA ASP A 120 -6.41 1.35 -4.92
C ASP A 120 -5.21 0.52 -4.46
N LEU A 121 -4.72 0.78 -3.23
CA LEU A 121 -3.58 0.06 -2.66
C LEU A 121 -3.91 -1.42 -2.54
N MET A 122 -3.04 -2.25 -3.05
CA MET A 122 -3.22 -3.70 -3.16
C MET A 122 -1.94 -4.45 -2.80
N ASP A 123 -2.03 -5.77 -2.74
CA ASP A 123 -0.92 -6.70 -2.59
C ASP A 123 -0.07 -6.46 -1.33
N PHE A 124 -0.65 -6.76 -0.18
CA PHE A 124 0.01 -6.68 1.12
C PHE A 124 0.47 -8.05 1.65
N ASN A 125 0.61 -9.07 0.78
CA ASN A 125 0.94 -10.44 1.16
C ASN A 125 2.30 -10.58 1.86
N ARG A 126 3.21 -9.59 1.68
CA ARG A 126 4.50 -9.49 2.35
C ARG A 126 4.56 -8.46 3.48
N ALA A 127 3.42 -7.95 3.92
CA ALA A 127 3.35 -7.19 5.16
C ALA A 127 3.81 -8.02 6.36
N PHE A 128 4.37 -7.39 7.37
CA PHE A 128 4.81 -8.00 8.64
C PHE A 128 5.92 -9.07 8.52
N GLN A 129 6.59 -9.22 7.39
CA GLN A 129 7.66 -10.22 7.25
C GLN A 129 8.95 -9.84 7.98
N GLN A 130 9.33 -8.56 7.94
CA GLN A 130 10.48 -7.99 8.64
C GLN A 130 9.97 -6.89 9.56
N TYR A 131 9.28 -7.30 10.63
CA TYR A 131 8.50 -6.41 11.48
C TYR A 131 8.99 -6.40 12.93
N ASP A 132 10.30 -6.33 13.10
CA ASP A 132 11.01 -6.40 14.36
C ASP A 132 11.65 -5.07 14.80
N THR A 133 11.75 -4.11 13.89
CA THR A 133 12.35 -2.80 14.14
C THR A 133 11.47 -1.64 13.63
N PRO A 134 11.62 -0.43 14.21
CA PRO A 134 10.93 0.76 13.72
C PRO A 134 11.52 1.34 12.42
N GLU A 135 12.70 0.92 12.00
CA GLU A 135 13.35 1.45 10.79
C GLU A 135 12.64 1.00 9.51
N GLY A 136 12.15 -0.24 9.49
CA GLY A 136 11.53 -0.84 8.32
C GLY A 136 12.53 -1.23 7.25
N ALA A 137 12.03 -1.65 6.09
CA ALA A 137 12.81 -2.02 4.93
C ALA A 137 13.18 -0.80 4.06
N ASN A 138 13.83 -1.05 2.93
CA ASN A 138 14.02 -0.02 1.90
C ASN A 138 12.69 0.35 1.25
N CYS A 139 12.49 1.63 0.96
CA CYS A 139 11.36 2.11 0.20
C CYS A 139 11.56 1.79 -1.29
N LEU A 140 10.60 1.11 -1.91
CA LEU A 140 10.65 0.72 -3.31
C LEU A 140 9.90 1.68 -4.25
N THR A 141 9.19 2.67 -3.69
CA THR A 141 8.34 3.59 -4.46
C THR A 141 9.08 4.82 -4.99
N VAL A 142 10.28 5.12 -4.49
CA VAL A 142 11.06 6.32 -4.86
C VAL A 142 12.06 6.09 -6.00
N GLY A 143 11.93 5.05 -6.77
CA GLY A 143 12.78 4.78 -7.93
C GLY A 143 14.23 4.53 -7.54
N LYS A 144 15.16 5.36 -8.02
CA LYS A 144 16.61 5.19 -7.80
C LYS A 144 17.11 5.70 -6.44
N CYS A 145 16.27 6.32 -5.62
CA CYS A 145 16.63 6.80 -4.30
C CYS A 145 16.58 5.66 -3.28
N HIS A 146 17.65 5.47 -2.50
CA HIS A 146 17.71 4.48 -1.43
C HIS A 146 17.20 5.08 -0.11
N LEU A 147 15.92 5.43 -0.05
CA LEU A 147 15.28 5.81 1.20
C LEU A 147 14.83 4.57 1.98
N SER A 148 14.88 4.65 3.31
CA SER A 148 14.17 3.68 4.14
C SER A 148 12.66 3.93 4.06
N GLN A 149 11.87 2.91 4.35
CA GLN A 149 10.41 3.08 4.49
C GLN A 149 10.06 4.13 5.56
N LYS A 150 10.85 4.18 6.65
CA LYS A 150 10.70 5.20 7.69
C LYS A 150 10.90 6.61 7.15
N ASP A 151 11.98 6.85 6.42
CA ASP A 151 12.28 8.20 5.91
C ASP A 151 11.22 8.65 4.89
N ALA A 152 10.80 7.75 3.99
CA ALA A 152 9.73 8.03 3.04
C ALA A 152 8.39 8.32 3.75
N ALA A 153 8.06 7.57 4.80
CA ALA A 153 6.83 7.79 5.56
C ALA A 153 6.89 9.06 6.44
N VAL A 154 8.06 9.40 6.98
CA VAL A 154 8.28 10.66 7.70
C VAL A 154 8.15 11.85 6.76
N GLU A 155 8.69 11.78 5.55
CA GLU A 155 8.49 12.80 4.53
C GLU A 155 7.00 12.91 4.17
N ALA A 156 6.36 11.77 3.94
CA ALA A 156 4.95 11.72 3.59
C ALA A 156 4.05 12.36 4.67
N VAL A 157 4.26 12.03 5.94
CA VAL A 157 3.42 12.56 7.02
C VAL A 157 3.63 14.07 7.22
N ARG A 158 4.81 14.61 6.89
CA ARG A 158 5.07 16.07 6.89
C ARG A 158 4.32 16.78 5.78
N ASN A 159 4.09 16.11 4.66
CA ASN A 159 3.38 16.70 3.52
C ASN A 159 1.86 16.66 3.68
N ILE A 160 1.30 15.55 4.18
CA ILE A 160 -0.15 15.33 4.19
C ILE A 160 -0.75 15.07 5.57
N GLY A 161 0.08 14.96 6.63
CA GLY A 161 -0.37 14.46 7.94
C GLY A 161 -0.57 12.93 7.93
N LEU A 162 -0.98 12.41 9.07
CA LEU A 162 -1.21 10.97 9.23
C LEU A 162 -2.53 10.49 8.61
N ASN A 163 -3.52 11.39 8.49
CA ASN A 163 -4.85 11.11 7.95
C ASN A 163 -5.53 9.86 8.53
N GLN A 164 -5.29 9.62 9.82
CA GLN A 164 -5.94 8.53 10.55
C GLN A 164 -7.39 8.92 10.86
N VAL A 165 -8.37 8.19 10.29
CA VAL A 165 -9.80 8.47 10.44
C VAL A 165 -10.44 7.72 11.62
N ARG A 166 -9.80 6.64 12.08
CA ARG A 166 -10.21 5.89 13.28
C ARG A 166 -9.02 5.17 13.90
N GLN A 167 -9.14 4.81 15.18
CA GLN A 167 -8.11 4.02 15.85
C GLN A 167 -8.10 2.58 15.33
N VAL A 168 -6.89 2.01 15.23
CA VAL A 168 -6.72 0.58 14.97
C VAL A 168 -7.07 -0.18 16.25
N GLU A 169 -8.04 -1.08 16.18
CA GLU A 169 -8.47 -1.86 17.32
C GLU A 169 -7.38 -2.82 17.78
N HIS A 170 -7.17 -2.92 19.08
CA HIS A 170 -6.16 -3.82 19.65
C HIS A 170 -6.39 -5.29 19.31
N THR A 171 -7.65 -5.69 19.11
CA THR A 171 -8.07 -7.03 18.71
C THR A 171 -7.52 -7.48 17.36
N VAL A 172 -7.15 -6.52 16.50
CA VAL A 172 -6.54 -6.80 15.18
C VAL A 172 -5.22 -7.57 15.32
N PHE A 173 -4.50 -7.38 16.43
CA PHE A 173 -3.21 -8.02 16.71
C PHE A 173 -3.30 -9.15 17.75
N SER A 174 -4.49 -9.71 18.04
CA SER A 174 -4.66 -10.70 19.10
C SER A 174 -3.74 -11.92 18.95
N GLU A 175 -3.53 -12.36 17.71
CA GLU A 175 -2.67 -13.51 17.40
C GLU A 175 -1.18 -13.16 17.22
N HIS A 176 -0.86 -11.86 17.11
CA HIS A 176 0.49 -11.36 16.85
C HIS A 176 0.87 -10.18 17.76
N PRO A 177 1.01 -10.40 19.08
CA PRO A 177 1.26 -9.29 20.03
C PRO A 177 2.59 -8.56 19.78
N ALA A 178 3.60 -9.24 19.22
CA ALA A 178 4.87 -8.59 18.84
C ALA A 178 4.67 -7.55 17.72
N TRP A 179 3.81 -7.83 16.75
CA TRP A 179 3.51 -6.89 15.67
C TRP A 179 2.79 -5.64 16.17
N LYS A 180 1.95 -5.80 17.21
CA LYS A 180 1.31 -4.65 17.86
C LYS A 180 2.33 -3.66 18.40
N ALA A 181 3.34 -4.13 19.12
CA ALA A 181 4.36 -3.26 19.70
C ALA A 181 5.13 -2.48 18.62
N THR A 182 5.53 -3.15 17.54
CA THR A 182 6.22 -2.50 16.41
C THR A 182 5.30 -1.52 15.69
N PHE A 183 4.02 -1.86 15.48
CA PHE A 183 3.04 -0.95 14.89
C PHE A 183 2.87 0.33 15.72
N GLU A 184 2.70 0.19 17.04
CA GLU A 184 2.53 1.33 17.94
C GLU A 184 3.79 2.22 17.96
N GLU A 185 4.98 1.63 17.89
CA GLU A 185 6.23 2.37 17.81
C GLU A 185 6.37 3.13 16.48
N ARG A 186 6.09 2.48 15.34
CA ARG A 186 6.09 3.13 14.03
C ARG A 186 5.06 4.26 13.95
N LEU A 187 3.87 4.03 14.50
CA LEU A 187 2.84 5.06 14.58
C LEU A 187 3.29 6.26 15.45
N ARG A 188 4.00 6.00 16.57
CA ARG A 188 4.58 7.04 17.42
C ARG A 188 5.66 7.83 16.70
N VAL A 189 6.52 7.16 15.90
CA VAL A 189 7.52 7.84 15.05
C VAL A 189 6.85 8.83 14.10
N LEU A 190 5.79 8.42 13.41
CA LEU A 190 5.08 9.29 12.48
C LEU A 190 4.37 10.46 13.18
N ARG A 191 3.73 10.22 14.33
CA ARG A 191 3.09 11.29 15.13
C ARG A 191 4.08 12.32 15.63
N ASN A 192 5.30 11.92 15.94
CA ASN A 192 6.35 12.83 16.39
C ASN A 192 6.99 13.62 15.23
N ALA A 193 6.74 13.22 13.98
CA ALA A 193 7.30 13.87 12.79
C ALA A 193 6.37 14.96 12.20
N MET A 194 5.10 14.99 12.63
CA MET A 194 4.15 16.06 12.29
C MET A 194 4.51 17.36 13.02
#